data_ca493b732bd583d9185b8be28ebeebe1
#
_entry.id   ca493b732bd583d9185b8be28ebeebe1
#
_cell.length_a   1.000
_cell.length_b   1.000
_cell.length_c   1.000
_cell.angle_alpha   90.00
_cell.angle_beta   90.00
_cell.angle_gamma   90.00
#
_symmetry.space_group_name_H-M   'P 1'
#
loop_
_entity.id
_entity.type
_entity.pdbx_description
1 polymer ?
#
loop_
_entity_poly.entity_id
_entity_poly.type
_entity_poly.pdbx_seq_one_letter_code
_entity_poly.pdbx_strand_id
1 'polypeptide(L)'
;MVKNGEVTIIMPKKYNWDKVLDTTWRITKISFAIALVCLLAYGYGTFKPNKWAIDKVNDDVENFYLQKIADLDLREPEFTYSNDIQFVRALHKCIDYINFTTPRMDRVPFEMIIGQAALETGWGTSRFATEGNNLFGIRTWSKDVPHMVPLGVKGWPGWGVRIFATKCDSVAEYVRLLNEHPAYADFRELRETMLVNNRPLDPIALIKTLDKFSTTADYDKRVIRIITKVRKLEDTYASDKSIK
;
A
#
# COMPACT_ATOMS: atom_id res chain seq x y z
N MET A 1 85.31 41.07 44.28
CA MET A 1 84.68 39.95 45.00
C MET A 1 83.68 39.28 43.99
N VAL A 2 84.08 38.16 43.39
CA VAL A 2 83.25 37.41 42.46
C VAL A 2 82.63 36.29 43.27
N LYS A 3 81.32 36.28 43.42
CA LYS A 3 80.57 35.20 44.04
C LYS A 3 80.26 34.18 42.96
N ASN A 4 80.57 32.94 43.27
CA ASN A 4 80.35 31.75 42.41
C ASN A 4 78.91 31.66 41.84
N GLY A 5 78.77 31.79 40.55
CA GLY A 5 77.51 31.50 39.88
C GLY A 5 77.46 30.02 39.48
N GLU A 6 76.76 29.22 40.25
CA GLU A 6 76.36 27.87 39.77
C GLU A 6 75.36 28.02 38.63
N VAL A 7 75.76 27.58 37.43
CA VAL A 7 74.89 27.50 36.33
C VAL A 7 74.07 26.19 36.44
N THR A 8 72.89 26.31 36.94
CA THR A 8 71.95 25.18 36.96
C THR A 8 71.50 24.90 35.53
N ILE A 9 72.07 23.90 34.89
CA ILE A 9 71.58 23.38 33.56
C ILE A 9 70.26 22.67 33.80
N ILE A 10 69.17 23.35 33.48
CA ILE A 10 67.82 22.69 33.43
C ILE A 10 67.83 21.74 32.24
N MET A 11 68.00 20.45 32.51
CA MET A 11 67.89 19.42 31.47
C MET A 11 66.42 19.39 30.97
N PRO A 12 66.19 19.39 29.65
CA PRO A 12 64.85 19.28 29.11
C PRO A 12 64.24 17.97 29.59
N LYS A 13 63.00 18.01 30.10
CA LYS A 13 62.25 16.89 30.61
C LYS A 13 62.16 15.82 29.47
N LYS A 14 62.74 14.66 29.71
CA LYS A 14 62.78 13.55 28.70
C LYS A 14 61.33 13.27 28.25
N TYR A 15 61.07 13.58 27.01
CA TYR A 15 59.74 13.40 26.41
C TYR A 15 59.41 11.92 26.32
N ASN A 16 58.30 11.47 26.93
CA ASN A 16 57.92 10.05 26.97
C ASN A 16 57.11 9.69 25.72
N TRP A 17 57.80 9.38 24.65
CA TRP A 17 57.21 9.02 23.36
C TRP A 17 56.28 7.83 23.45
N ASP A 18 56.54 6.86 24.34
CA ASP A 18 55.72 5.65 24.48
C ASP A 18 54.30 6.01 24.99
N LYS A 19 54.18 6.95 25.94
CA LYS A 19 52.88 7.44 26.41
C LYS A 19 52.13 8.19 25.32
N VAL A 20 52.82 8.97 24.53
CA VAL A 20 52.20 9.72 23.43
C VAL A 20 51.68 8.77 22.35
N LEU A 21 52.49 7.77 21.98
CA LEU A 21 52.12 6.74 21.01
C LEU A 21 50.92 5.92 21.52
N ASP A 22 50.90 5.48 22.77
CA ASP A 22 49.77 4.74 23.35
C ASP A 22 48.49 5.58 23.39
N THR A 23 48.61 6.84 23.77
CA THR A 23 47.45 7.77 23.82
C THR A 23 46.90 8.03 22.38
N THR A 24 47.78 8.31 21.43
CA THR A 24 47.38 8.49 20.01
C THR A 24 46.75 7.24 19.45
N TRP A 25 47.28 6.07 19.74
CA TRP A 25 46.72 4.81 19.30
C TRP A 25 45.32 4.53 19.87
N ARG A 26 45.11 4.86 21.15
CA ARG A 26 43.78 4.78 21.81
C ARG A 26 42.78 5.73 21.17
N ILE A 27 43.16 6.99 20.95
CA ILE A 27 42.33 7.99 20.30
C ILE A 27 41.96 7.54 18.88
N THR A 28 42.93 7.04 18.11
CA THR A 28 42.69 6.54 16.75
C THR A 28 41.69 5.39 16.73
N LYS A 29 41.81 4.42 17.65
CA LYS A 29 40.84 3.30 17.76
C LYS A 29 39.44 3.80 18.10
N ILE A 30 39.30 4.74 19.05
CA ILE A 30 38.00 5.30 19.43
C ILE A 30 37.39 6.07 18.27
N SER A 31 38.20 6.90 17.58
CA SER A 31 37.73 7.65 16.41
C SER A 31 37.27 6.72 15.26
N PHE A 32 38.01 5.64 15.04
CA PHE A 32 37.61 4.62 14.04
C PHE A 32 36.32 3.92 14.44
N ALA A 33 36.16 3.53 15.70
CA ALA A 33 34.93 2.92 16.20
C ALA A 33 33.72 3.85 16.05
N ILE A 34 33.89 5.14 16.40
CA ILE A 34 32.83 6.14 16.21
C ILE A 34 32.48 6.32 14.74
N ALA A 35 33.48 6.43 13.85
CA ALA A 35 33.27 6.54 12.42
C ALA A 35 32.51 5.33 11.84
N LEU A 36 32.86 4.13 12.31
CA LEU A 36 32.18 2.90 11.91
C LEU A 36 30.72 2.87 12.37
N VAL A 37 30.43 3.28 13.61
CA VAL A 37 29.06 3.37 14.13
C VAL A 37 28.26 4.41 13.35
N CYS A 38 28.83 5.57 13.05
CA CYS A 38 28.18 6.61 12.24
C CYS A 38 27.87 6.10 10.82
N LEU A 39 28.80 5.34 10.22
CA LEU A 39 28.64 4.78 8.88
C LEU A 39 27.55 3.70 8.84
N LEU A 40 27.49 2.85 9.88
CA LEU A 40 26.43 1.85 10.04
C LEU A 40 25.06 2.51 10.29
N ALA A 41 25.01 3.54 11.12
CA ALA A 41 23.79 4.30 11.39
C ALA A 41 23.30 5.05 10.13
N TYR A 42 24.22 5.64 9.36
CA TYR A 42 23.90 6.27 8.08
C TYR A 42 23.38 5.26 7.08
N GLY A 43 24.05 4.12 6.92
CA GLY A 43 23.60 3.03 6.03
C GLY A 43 22.22 2.52 6.42
N TYR A 44 22.01 2.25 7.71
CA TYR A 44 20.70 1.81 8.22
C TYR A 44 19.59 2.84 7.96
N GLY A 45 19.86 4.14 8.23
CA GLY A 45 18.89 5.22 7.97
C GLY A 45 18.60 5.46 6.50
N THR A 46 19.58 5.20 5.61
CA THR A 46 19.43 5.38 4.16
C THR A 46 18.66 4.21 3.52
N PHE A 47 18.90 2.97 3.98
CA PHE A 47 18.28 1.77 3.40
C PHE A 47 16.98 1.31 4.09
N LYS A 48 16.69 1.85 5.27
CA LYS A 48 15.39 1.68 5.96
C LYS A 48 14.80 3.05 6.25
N PRO A 49 14.06 3.62 5.29
CA PRO A 49 13.44 4.92 5.49
C PRO A 49 12.54 4.90 6.72
N ASN A 50 12.58 5.98 7.48
CA ASN A 50 11.80 6.12 8.71
C ASN A 50 10.30 6.06 8.37
N LYS A 51 9.59 5.10 8.95
CA LYS A 51 8.15 4.91 8.74
C LYS A 51 7.37 6.21 8.97
N TRP A 52 7.70 6.98 10.01
CA TRP A 52 7.09 8.28 10.28
C TRP A 52 7.26 9.28 9.11
N ALA A 53 8.43 9.31 8.48
CA ALA A 53 8.67 10.20 7.34
C ALA A 53 7.87 9.77 6.10
N ILE A 54 7.74 8.47 5.89
CA ILE A 54 6.90 7.92 4.80
C ILE A 54 5.44 8.26 5.06
N ASP A 55 4.93 7.97 6.26
CA ASP A 55 3.55 8.22 6.63
C ASP A 55 3.23 9.72 6.48
N LYS A 56 4.12 10.61 6.94
CA LYS A 56 3.94 12.06 6.78
C LYS A 56 3.91 12.50 5.32
N VAL A 57 4.80 11.98 4.48
CA VAL A 57 4.79 12.30 3.04
C VAL A 57 3.51 11.78 2.37
N ASN A 58 3.05 10.59 2.76
CA ASN A 58 1.79 10.06 2.24
C ASN A 58 0.60 10.92 2.66
N ASP A 59 0.54 11.34 3.92
CA ASP A 59 -0.52 12.23 4.42
C ASP A 59 -0.51 13.59 3.70
N ASP A 60 0.68 14.18 3.49
CA ASP A 60 0.82 15.45 2.77
C ASP A 60 0.38 15.32 1.30
N VAL A 61 0.71 14.21 0.65
CA VAL A 61 0.31 13.90 -0.73
C VAL A 61 -1.21 13.67 -0.80
N GLU A 62 -1.77 12.91 0.13
CA GLU A 62 -3.22 12.67 0.19
C GLU A 62 -3.98 13.98 0.37
N ASN A 63 -3.58 14.81 1.34
CA ASN A 63 -4.18 16.13 1.58
C ASN A 63 -4.08 17.04 0.35
N PHE A 64 -2.96 17.04 -0.36
CA PHE A 64 -2.79 17.79 -1.61
C PHE A 64 -3.81 17.35 -2.67
N TYR A 65 -3.99 16.03 -2.85
CA TYR A 65 -4.97 15.53 -3.82
C TYR A 65 -6.42 15.76 -3.39
N LEU A 66 -6.73 15.63 -2.09
CA LEU A 66 -8.07 15.96 -1.56
C LEU A 66 -8.41 17.44 -1.80
N GLN A 67 -7.44 18.33 -1.59
CA GLN A 67 -7.63 19.75 -1.89
C GLN A 67 -7.84 19.97 -3.39
N LYS A 68 -7.09 19.28 -4.26
CA LYS A 68 -7.28 19.35 -5.72
C LYS A 68 -8.65 18.84 -6.17
N ILE A 69 -9.16 17.77 -5.55
CA ILE A 69 -10.51 17.27 -5.80
C ILE A 69 -11.56 18.34 -5.45
N ALA A 70 -11.38 18.98 -4.28
CA ALA A 70 -12.27 20.05 -3.83
C ALA A 70 -12.20 21.28 -4.76
N ASP A 71 -10.99 21.72 -5.13
CA ASP A 71 -10.78 22.86 -6.03
C ASP A 71 -11.36 22.64 -7.45
N LEU A 72 -11.38 21.39 -7.91
CA LEU A 72 -11.89 21.01 -9.22
C LEU A 72 -13.37 20.60 -9.20
N ASP A 73 -14.04 20.66 -8.03
CA ASP A 73 -15.43 20.14 -7.80
C ASP A 73 -15.60 18.71 -8.36
N LEU A 74 -14.57 17.87 -8.22
CA LEU A 74 -14.64 16.48 -8.66
C LEU A 74 -15.57 15.70 -7.73
N ARG A 75 -16.64 15.19 -8.29
CA ARG A 75 -17.63 14.38 -7.56
C ARG A 75 -17.40 12.90 -7.83
N GLU A 76 -17.76 12.09 -6.85
CA GLU A 76 -17.82 10.66 -7.02
C GLU A 76 -18.73 10.32 -8.23
N PRO A 77 -18.25 9.43 -9.14
CA PRO A 77 -19.03 9.08 -10.32
C PRO A 77 -20.28 8.27 -9.96
N GLU A 78 -21.39 8.55 -10.64
CA GLU A 78 -22.58 7.71 -10.55
C GLU A 78 -22.28 6.28 -11.00
N PHE A 79 -22.73 5.31 -10.20
CA PHE A 79 -22.56 3.89 -10.48
C PHE A 79 -23.87 3.29 -11.05
N THR A 80 -24.11 3.53 -12.33
CA THR A 80 -25.28 3.05 -13.04
C THR A 80 -24.89 1.99 -14.08
N TYR A 81 -25.63 0.89 -14.17
CA TYR A 81 -25.41 -0.19 -15.12
C TYR A 81 -26.68 -1.03 -15.32
N SER A 82 -26.82 -1.62 -16.50
CA SER A 82 -27.90 -2.54 -16.86
C SER A 82 -27.39 -3.85 -17.49
N ASN A 83 -26.08 -3.93 -17.75
CA ASN A 83 -25.42 -5.11 -18.31
C ASN A 83 -23.93 -5.17 -17.90
N ASP A 84 -23.28 -6.29 -18.24
CA ASP A 84 -21.90 -6.59 -17.82
C ASP A 84 -20.91 -5.50 -18.25
N ILE A 85 -20.98 -5.00 -19.47
CA ILE A 85 -20.04 -3.97 -19.95
C ILE A 85 -20.26 -2.62 -19.26
N GLN A 86 -21.51 -2.26 -18.96
CA GLN A 86 -21.79 -1.05 -18.21
C GLN A 86 -21.32 -1.18 -16.75
N PHE A 87 -21.46 -2.37 -16.14
CA PHE A 87 -20.90 -2.65 -14.82
C PHE A 87 -19.37 -2.48 -14.82
N VAL A 88 -18.65 -3.03 -15.80
CA VAL A 88 -17.21 -2.83 -15.97
C VAL A 88 -16.87 -1.34 -16.06
N ARG A 89 -17.58 -0.58 -16.88
CA ARG A 89 -17.34 0.86 -17.07
C ARG A 89 -17.65 1.70 -15.83
N ALA A 90 -18.69 1.35 -15.09
CA ALA A 90 -19.00 2.02 -13.84
C ALA A 90 -17.88 1.78 -12.79
N LEU A 91 -17.36 0.54 -12.73
CA LEU A 91 -16.21 0.22 -11.89
C LEU A 91 -14.94 0.97 -12.32
N HIS A 92 -14.65 1.07 -13.62
CA HIS A 92 -13.51 1.86 -14.10
C HIS A 92 -13.57 3.29 -13.61
N LYS A 93 -14.73 3.97 -13.72
CA LYS A 93 -14.90 5.33 -13.24
C LYS A 93 -14.63 5.44 -11.73
N CYS A 94 -15.13 4.50 -10.93
CA CYS A 94 -14.83 4.47 -9.49
C CYS A 94 -13.34 4.26 -9.22
N ILE A 95 -12.70 3.35 -9.93
CA ILE A 95 -11.27 3.04 -9.75
C ILE A 95 -10.42 4.26 -10.13
N ASP A 96 -10.74 4.93 -11.23
CA ASP A 96 -10.05 6.16 -11.65
C ASP A 96 -10.22 7.27 -10.61
N TYR A 97 -11.44 7.45 -10.09
CA TYR A 97 -11.72 8.42 -9.03
C TYR A 97 -10.91 8.12 -7.75
N ILE A 98 -10.91 6.86 -7.29
CA ILE A 98 -10.14 6.43 -6.11
C ILE A 98 -8.65 6.58 -6.37
N ASN A 99 -8.16 6.20 -7.56
CA ASN A 99 -6.76 6.29 -7.92
C ASN A 99 -6.24 7.73 -8.03
N PHE A 100 -7.12 8.73 -8.05
CA PHE A 100 -6.71 10.12 -8.01
C PHE A 100 -6.02 10.46 -6.68
N THR A 101 -6.49 9.90 -5.57
CA THR A 101 -5.86 10.06 -4.23
C THR A 101 -4.95 8.91 -3.83
N THR A 102 -5.09 7.74 -4.46
CA THR A 102 -4.30 6.56 -4.09
C THR A 102 -2.87 6.64 -4.64
N PRO A 103 -1.83 6.61 -3.80
CA PRO A 103 -0.45 6.56 -4.24
C PRO A 103 -0.20 5.42 -5.23
N ARG A 104 0.70 5.64 -6.19
CA ARG A 104 0.99 4.62 -7.21
C ARG A 104 1.37 3.26 -6.64
N MET A 105 2.09 3.25 -5.52
CA MET A 105 2.53 2.02 -4.85
C MET A 105 1.37 1.22 -4.23
N ASP A 106 0.25 1.89 -3.93
CA ASP A 106 -0.91 1.30 -3.25
C ASP A 106 -2.05 0.95 -4.21
N ARG A 107 -1.90 1.28 -5.48
CA ARG A 107 -2.92 0.96 -6.50
C ARG A 107 -3.03 -0.53 -6.73
N VAL A 108 -4.25 -0.97 -6.97
CA VAL A 108 -4.61 -2.34 -7.32
C VAL A 108 -4.96 -2.38 -8.82
N PRO A 109 -4.54 -3.39 -9.59
CA PRO A 109 -4.91 -3.51 -11.00
C PRO A 109 -6.43 -3.51 -11.17
N PHE A 110 -6.93 -2.70 -12.09
CA PHE A 110 -8.38 -2.56 -12.34
C PHE A 110 -9.04 -3.90 -12.71
N GLU A 111 -8.39 -4.71 -13.52
CA GLU A 111 -8.90 -6.03 -13.93
C GLU A 111 -9.11 -6.97 -12.75
N MET A 112 -8.25 -6.88 -11.73
CA MET A 112 -8.37 -7.65 -10.50
C MET A 112 -9.57 -7.17 -9.67
N ILE A 113 -9.74 -5.85 -9.49
CA ILE A 113 -10.88 -5.25 -8.78
C ILE A 113 -12.18 -5.64 -9.47
N ILE A 114 -12.27 -5.45 -10.80
CA ILE A 114 -13.45 -5.76 -11.60
C ILE A 114 -13.75 -7.27 -11.59
N GLY A 115 -12.70 -8.09 -11.74
CA GLY A 115 -12.83 -9.55 -11.74
C GLY A 115 -13.42 -10.10 -10.44
N GLN A 116 -12.93 -9.60 -9.29
CA GLN A 116 -13.46 -10.00 -8.00
C GLN A 116 -14.86 -9.43 -7.74
N ALA A 117 -15.10 -8.14 -8.01
CA ALA A 117 -16.43 -7.55 -7.86
C ALA A 117 -17.49 -8.28 -8.70
N ALA A 118 -17.17 -8.61 -9.96
CA ALA A 118 -18.07 -9.35 -10.83
C ALA A 118 -18.33 -10.78 -10.33
N LEU A 119 -17.31 -11.47 -9.83
CA LEU A 119 -17.44 -12.82 -9.27
C LEU A 119 -18.28 -12.84 -7.99
N GLU A 120 -17.97 -11.94 -7.04
CA GLU A 120 -18.62 -11.89 -5.72
C GLU A 120 -20.09 -11.46 -5.81
N THR A 121 -20.45 -10.67 -6.81
CA THR A 121 -21.79 -10.08 -6.91
C THR A 121 -22.63 -10.58 -8.08
N GLY A 122 -22.10 -11.48 -8.90
CA GLY A 122 -22.76 -11.85 -10.14
C GLY A 122 -23.00 -10.62 -11.04
N TRP A 123 -21.93 -9.86 -11.31
CA TRP A 123 -21.99 -8.63 -12.10
C TRP A 123 -22.88 -7.54 -11.48
N GLY A 124 -22.83 -7.43 -10.17
CA GLY A 124 -23.57 -6.41 -9.42
C GLY A 124 -25.04 -6.75 -9.16
N THR A 125 -25.51 -7.95 -9.48
CA THR A 125 -26.94 -8.33 -9.34
C THR A 125 -27.30 -8.88 -7.97
N SER A 126 -26.31 -9.25 -7.14
CA SER A 126 -26.57 -9.79 -5.82
C SER A 126 -27.24 -8.78 -4.89
N ARG A 127 -28.01 -9.26 -3.91
CA ARG A 127 -28.65 -8.43 -2.88
C ARG A 127 -27.65 -7.53 -2.17
N PHE A 128 -26.46 -8.02 -1.88
CA PHE A 128 -25.42 -7.23 -1.21
C PHE A 128 -24.92 -6.08 -2.06
N ALA A 129 -24.87 -6.25 -3.37
CA ALA A 129 -24.52 -5.17 -4.29
C ALA A 129 -25.66 -4.19 -4.53
N THR A 130 -26.91 -4.66 -4.59
CA THR A 130 -28.07 -3.80 -4.93
C THR A 130 -28.61 -3.03 -3.74
N GLU A 131 -28.68 -3.66 -2.56
CA GLU A 131 -29.24 -3.05 -1.34
C GLU A 131 -28.14 -2.54 -0.41
N GLY A 132 -26.94 -3.15 -0.39
CA GLY A 132 -25.86 -2.83 0.52
C GLY A 132 -24.67 -2.12 -0.12
N ASN A 133 -24.69 -1.86 -1.43
CA ASN A 133 -23.57 -1.28 -2.18
C ASN A 133 -22.22 -2.02 -1.98
N ASN A 134 -22.26 -3.28 -1.54
CA ASN A 134 -21.08 -4.07 -1.21
C ASN A 134 -20.73 -5.00 -2.38
N LEU A 135 -19.64 -4.68 -3.05
CA LEU A 135 -19.20 -5.38 -4.26
C LEU A 135 -18.23 -6.55 -3.97
N PHE A 136 -17.77 -6.73 -2.74
CA PHE A 136 -16.73 -7.70 -2.38
C PHE A 136 -17.10 -8.61 -1.22
N GLY A 137 -18.34 -8.54 -0.73
CA GLY A 137 -18.78 -9.34 0.42
C GLY A 137 -18.06 -8.95 1.73
N ILE A 138 -17.59 -7.72 1.84
CA ILE A 138 -16.87 -7.21 3.02
C ILE A 138 -17.76 -7.33 4.25
N ARG A 139 -17.22 -7.95 5.31
CA ARG A 139 -17.95 -8.23 6.55
C ARG A 139 -17.64 -7.22 7.65
N THR A 140 -18.53 -7.14 8.61
CA THR A 140 -18.32 -6.47 9.90
C THR A 140 -18.69 -7.40 11.04
N TRP A 141 -17.97 -7.29 12.15
CA TRP A 141 -18.23 -7.98 13.42
C TRP A 141 -18.77 -7.02 14.48
N SER A 142 -19.00 -5.74 14.12
CA SER A 142 -19.63 -4.76 14.97
C SER A 142 -21.10 -4.57 14.58
N LYS A 143 -21.99 -4.57 15.58
CA LYS A 143 -23.40 -4.22 15.39
C LYS A 143 -23.63 -2.75 15.05
N ASP A 144 -22.69 -1.89 15.44
CA ASP A 144 -22.80 -0.43 15.27
C ASP A 144 -22.51 0.02 13.83
N VAL A 145 -21.87 -0.87 13.04
CA VAL A 145 -21.63 -0.63 11.62
C VAL A 145 -22.85 -1.06 10.81
N PRO A 146 -23.39 -0.24 9.90
CA PRO A 146 -24.49 -0.64 9.02
C PRO A 146 -24.20 -1.94 8.29
N HIS A 147 -25.10 -2.93 8.42
CA HIS A 147 -24.88 -4.26 7.87
C HIS A 147 -26.18 -4.95 7.48
N MET A 148 -26.04 -5.95 6.65
CA MET A 148 -27.07 -6.90 6.26
C MET A 148 -26.74 -8.26 6.84
N VAL A 149 -27.74 -8.95 7.37
CA VAL A 149 -27.59 -10.36 7.76
C VAL A 149 -27.88 -11.27 6.57
N PRO A 150 -27.28 -12.49 6.51
CA PRO A 150 -27.60 -13.48 5.49
C PRO A 150 -29.08 -13.86 5.50
N LEU A 151 -29.62 -14.23 4.35
CA LEU A 151 -31.00 -14.70 4.24
C LEU A 151 -31.22 -15.92 5.13
N GLY A 152 -32.39 -15.95 5.80
CA GLY A 152 -32.76 -17.04 6.71
C GLY A 152 -32.16 -16.98 8.10
N VAL A 153 -31.22 -16.07 8.36
CA VAL A 153 -30.66 -15.83 9.69
C VAL A 153 -31.54 -14.84 10.47
N LYS A 154 -32.01 -15.25 11.63
CA LYS A 154 -32.77 -14.38 12.55
C LYS A 154 -31.83 -13.75 13.58
N GLY A 155 -31.85 -12.42 13.66
CA GLY A 155 -31.04 -11.67 14.61
C GLY A 155 -29.56 -11.56 14.20
N TRP A 156 -28.71 -11.18 15.14
CA TRP A 156 -27.29 -10.96 14.94
C TRP A 156 -26.48 -12.25 15.17
N PRO A 157 -25.85 -12.85 14.12
CA PRO A 157 -25.08 -14.08 14.26
C PRO A 157 -23.61 -13.85 14.70
N GLY A 158 -23.24 -12.64 15.13
CA GLY A 158 -21.86 -12.26 15.45
C GLY A 158 -21.12 -11.59 14.31
N TRP A 159 -21.72 -11.51 13.11
CA TRP A 159 -21.17 -10.83 11.92
C TRP A 159 -22.28 -10.45 10.94
N GLY A 160 -21.98 -9.50 10.07
CA GLY A 160 -22.87 -9.10 8.98
C GLY A 160 -22.09 -8.67 7.75
N VAL A 161 -22.76 -8.57 6.62
CA VAL A 161 -22.19 -7.98 5.39
C VAL A 161 -22.36 -6.47 5.50
N ARG A 162 -21.24 -5.74 5.44
CA ARG A 162 -21.23 -4.28 5.62
C ARG A 162 -22.04 -3.59 4.53
N ILE A 163 -22.78 -2.55 4.90
CA ILE A 163 -23.47 -1.63 3.98
C ILE A 163 -22.57 -0.42 3.77
N PHE A 164 -22.44 0.00 2.52
CA PHE A 164 -21.71 1.21 2.13
C PHE A 164 -22.69 2.28 1.65
N ALA A 165 -22.30 3.56 1.75
CA ALA A 165 -23.11 4.65 1.20
C ALA A 165 -23.18 4.56 -0.32
N THR A 166 -22.05 4.25 -0.96
CA THR A 166 -21.96 4.07 -2.41
C THR A 166 -21.21 2.77 -2.77
N LYS A 167 -21.30 2.37 -4.04
CA LYS A 167 -20.51 1.24 -4.54
C LYS A 167 -19.02 1.60 -4.65
N CYS A 168 -18.68 2.86 -4.92
CA CYS A 168 -17.31 3.32 -4.94
C CYS A 168 -16.68 3.28 -3.55
N ASP A 169 -17.43 3.55 -2.46
CA ASP A 169 -16.95 3.35 -1.09
C ASP A 169 -16.55 1.89 -0.82
N SER A 170 -17.31 0.93 -1.36
CA SER A 170 -16.93 -0.48 -1.20
C SER A 170 -15.67 -0.83 -1.98
N VAL A 171 -15.41 -0.18 -3.13
CA VAL A 171 -14.15 -0.31 -3.88
C VAL A 171 -13.00 0.30 -3.09
N ALA A 172 -13.17 1.50 -2.52
CA ALA A 172 -12.17 2.15 -1.70
C ALA A 172 -11.79 1.29 -0.48
N GLU A 173 -12.79 0.73 0.22
CA GLU A 173 -12.56 -0.15 1.36
C GLU A 173 -11.85 -1.46 0.95
N TYR A 174 -12.18 -2.03 -0.21
CA TYR A 174 -11.47 -3.20 -0.73
C TYR A 174 -9.99 -2.87 -0.99
N VAL A 175 -9.69 -1.74 -1.64
CA VAL A 175 -8.31 -1.29 -1.88
C VAL A 175 -7.58 -1.07 -0.55
N ARG A 176 -8.23 -0.42 0.43
CA ARG A 176 -7.68 -0.24 1.77
C ARG A 176 -7.35 -1.57 2.45
N LEU A 177 -8.27 -2.55 2.40
CA LEU A 177 -8.04 -3.87 2.99
C LEU A 177 -6.83 -4.58 2.38
N LEU A 178 -6.63 -4.53 1.07
CA LEU A 178 -5.45 -5.12 0.43
C LEU A 178 -4.15 -4.43 0.86
N ASN A 179 -4.22 -3.13 1.13
CA ASN A 179 -3.06 -2.35 1.55
C ASN A 179 -2.72 -2.52 3.04
N GLU A 180 -3.70 -2.71 3.92
CA GLU A 180 -3.48 -2.66 5.36
C GLU A 180 -3.60 -4.00 6.06
N HIS A 181 -4.50 -4.88 5.59
CA HIS A 181 -4.80 -6.10 6.32
C HIS A 181 -3.63 -7.10 6.29
N PRO A 182 -3.21 -7.67 7.45
CA PRO A 182 -2.05 -8.58 7.52
C PRO A 182 -2.14 -9.81 6.62
N ALA A 183 -3.37 -10.29 6.34
CA ALA A 183 -3.59 -11.46 5.48
C ALA A 183 -3.09 -11.27 4.04
N TYR A 184 -2.90 -10.01 3.59
CA TYR A 184 -2.53 -9.69 2.20
C TYR A 184 -1.08 -9.16 2.09
N ALA A 185 -0.19 -9.57 3.01
CA ALA A 185 1.22 -9.20 2.97
C ALA A 185 1.90 -9.67 1.67
N ASP A 186 1.66 -10.90 1.25
CA ASP A 186 2.25 -11.48 0.04
C ASP A 186 1.80 -10.74 -1.24
N PHE A 187 0.55 -10.26 -1.26
CA PHE A 187 0.06 -9.39 -2.33
C PHE A 187 0.86 -8.10 -2.42
N ARG A 188 1.09 -7.44 -1.28
CA ARG A 188 1.86 -6.18 -1.24
C ARG A 188 3.31 -6.38 -1.64
N GLU A 189 3.96 -7.43 -1.16
CA GLU A 189 5.36 -7.77 -1.49
C GLU A 189 5.53 -8.02 -2.99
N LEU A 190 4.64 -8.81 -3.59
CA LEU A 190 4.70 -9.08 -5.02
C LEU A 190 4.45 -7.82 -5.85
N ARG A 191 3.44 -7.00 -5.46
CA ARG A 191 3.13 -5.73 -6.12
C ARG A 191 4.33 -4.77 -6.07
N GLU A 192 4.92 -4.59 -4.89
CA GLU A 192 6.11 -3.76 -4.69
C GLU A 192 7.28 -4.25 -5.55
N THR A 193 7.54 -5.55 -5.57
CA THR A 193 8.58 -6.16 -6.41
C THR A 193 8.38 -5.84 -7.89
N MET A 194 7.15 -5.89 -8.39
CA MET A 194 6.85 -5.52 -9.79
C MET A 194 7.13 -4.03 -10.04
N LEU A 195 6.66 -3.15 -9.15
CA LEU A 195 6.80 -1.70 -9.32
C LEU A 195 8.25 -1.21 -9.21
N VAL A 196 9.02 -1.73 -8.24
CA VAL A 196 10.45 -1.40 -8.06
C VAL A 196 11.27 -1.82 -9.28
N ASN A 197 10.93 -2.95 -9.89
CA ASN A 197 11.58 -3.44 -11.12
C ASN A 197 11.00 -2.83 -12.40
N ASN A 198 10.18 -1.77 -12.31
CA ASN A 198 9.51 -1.13 -13.45
C ASN A 198 8.69 -2.11 -14.33
N ARG A 199 8.18 -3.17 -13.74
CA ARG A 199 7.32 -4.14 -14.43
C ARG A 199 5.86 -3.70 -14.29
N PRO A 200 5.02 -3.92 -15.32
CA PRO A 200 3.58 -3.71 -15.19
C PRO A 200 3.01 -4.64 -14.12
N LEU A 201 1.99 -4.19 -13.42
CA LEU A 201 1.25 -5.03 -12.48
C LEU A 201 0.52 -6.13 -13.25
N ASP A 202 0.79 -7.39 -12.90
CA ASP A 202 0.11 -8.55 -13.48
C ASP A 202 -1.04 -8.98 -12.56
N PRO A 203 -2.31 -8.72 -12.94
CA PRO A 203 -3.47 -9.08 -12.13
C PRO A 203 -3.60 -10.59 -11.90
N ILE A 204 -3.09 -11.42 -12.85
CA ILE A 204 -3.15 -12.88 -12.73
C ILE A 204 -2.14 -13.39 -11.70
N ALA A 205 -0.95 -12.81 -11.66
CA ALA A 205 0.03 -13.15 -10.64
C ALA A 205 -0.41 -12.68 -9.25
N LEU A 206 -0.95 -11.47 -9.17
CA LEU A 206 -1.39 -10.86 -7.92
C LEU A 206 -2.61 -11.57 -7.30
N ILE A 207 -3.60 -11.99 -8.10
CA ILE A 207 -4.77 -12.70 -7.55
C ILE A 207 -4.40 -14.03 -6.89
N LYS A 208 -3.34 -14.69 -7.33
CA LYS A 208 -2.86 -15.94 -6.73
C LYS A 208 -2.30 -15.79 -5.32
N THR A 209 -1.95 -14.59 -4.90
CA THR A 209 -1.49 -14.31 -3.54
C THR A 209 -2.63 -14.06 -2.55
N LEU A 210 -3.89 -14.03 -3.03
CA LEU A 210 -5.07 -13.79 -2.19
C LEU A 210 -5.74 -15.09 -1.73
N ASP A 211 -4.96 -16.05 -1.27
CA ASP A 211 -5.41 -17.36 -0.77
C ASP A 211 -6.37 -17.25 0.45
N LYS A 212 -6.26 -16.17 1.22
CA LYS A 212 -7.08 -15.90 2.40
C LYS A 212 -8.33 -15.06 2.11
N PHE A 213 -8.52 -14.62 0.88
CA PHE A 213 -9.69 -13.82 0.51
C PHE A 213 -10.98 -14.64 0.50
N SER A 214 -10.91 -15.88 0.05
CA SER A 214 -12.06 -16.80 0.00
C SER A 214 -11.65 -18.22 0.44
N THR A 215 -12.56 -18.89 1.11
CA THR A 215 -12.40 -20.32 1.44
C THR A 215 -12.81 -21.26 0.29
N THR A 216 -13.25 -20.71 -0.82
CA THR A 216 -13.67 -21.47 -1.99
C THR A 216 -12.44 -22.04 -2.71
N ALA A 217 -12.43 -23.35 -2.95
CA ALA A 217 -11.39 -23.98 -3.75
C ALA A 217 -11.34 -23.37 -5.16
N ASP A 218 -10.11 -23.24 -5.71
CA ASP A 218 -9.86 -22.66 -7.04
C ASP A 218 -10.40 -21.22 -7.22
N TYR A 219 -10.45 -20.45 -6.13
CA TYR A 219 -10.94 -19.07 -6.17
C TYR A 219 -10.18 -18.22 -7.19
N ASP A 220 -8.85 -18.29 -7.19
CA ASP A 220 -7.98 -17.62 -8.15
C ASP A 220 -8.34 -17.95 -9.59
N LYS A 221 -8.55 -19.23 -9.92
CA LYS A 221 -8.93 -19.66 -11.27
C LYS A 221 -10.31 -19.12 -11.70
N ARG A 222 -11.22 -18.98 -10.73
CA ARG A 222 -12.55 -18.39 -11.00
C ARG A 222 -12.40 -16.90 -11.33
N VAL A 223 -11.65 -16.15 -10.54
CA VAL A 223 -11.39 -14.73 -10.81
C VAL A 223 -10.65 -14.55 -12.13
N ILE A 224 -9.62 -15.36 -12.43
CA ILE A 224 -8.88 -15.30 -13.70
C ILE A 224 -9.81 -15.50 -14.92
N ARG A 225 -10.77 -16.41 -14.82
CA ARG A 225 -11.78 -16.57 -15.89
C ARG A 225 -12.62 -15.31 -16.10
N ILE A 226 -13.01 -14.63 -15.02
CA ILE A 226 -13.73 -13.36 -15.10
C ILE A 226 -12.84 -12.26 -15.70
N ILE A 227 -11.58 -12.13 -15.26
CA ILE A 227 -10.61 -11.20 -15.85
C ILE A 227 -10.51 -11.40 -17.37
N THR A 228 -10.42 -12.65 -17.82
CA THR A 228 -10.38 -12.96 -19.24
C THR A 228 -11.67 -12.54 -19.98
N LYS A 229 -12.84 -12.69 -19.32
CA LYS A 229 -14.12 -12.21 -19.88
C LYS A 229 -14.15 -10.68 -19.93
N VAL A 230 -13.67 -9.98 -18.91
CA VAL A 230 -13.59 -8.52 -18.87
C VAL A 230 -12.75 -8.00 -20.04
N ARG A 231 -11.54 -8.54 -20.25
CA ARG A 231 -10.70 -8.18 -21.40
C ARG A 231 -11.42 -8.31 -22.74
N LYS A 232 -12.11 -9.41 -22.95
CA LYS A 232 -12.90 -9.62 -24.19
C LYS A 232 -14.02 -8.59 -24.35
N LEU A 233 -14.71 -8.25 -23.26
CA LEU A 233 -15.77 -7.23 -23.30
C LEU A 233 -15.21 -5.86 -23.66
N GLU A 234 -14.06 -5.50 -23.14
CA GLU A 234 -13.39 -4.23 -23.43
C GLU A 234 -12.88 -4.17 -24.87
N ASP A 235 -12.25 -5.23 -25.38
CA ASP A 235 -11.80 -5.34 -26.78
C ASP A 235 -12.97 -5.20 -27.75
N THR A 236 -14.08 -5.90 -27.50
CA THR A 236 -15.28 -5.82 -28.33
C THR A 236 -15.86 -4.41 -28.34
N TYR A 237 -15.91 -3.76 -27.17
CA TYR A 237 -16.43 -2.40 -27.07
C TYR A 237 -15.51 -1.37 -27.77
N ALA A 238 -14.18 -1.53 -27.66
CA ALA A 238 -13.22 -0.66 -28.34
C ALA A 238 -13.36 -0.77 -29.87
N SER A 239 -13.54 -1.98 -30.39
CA SER A 239 -13.73 -2.22 -31.82
C SER A 239 -15.04 -1.61 -32.34
N ASP A 240 -16.16 -1.75 -31.64
CA ASP A 240 -17.46 -1.15 -32.03
C ASP A 240 -17.42 0.38 -32.04
N LYS A 241 -16.57 1.00 -31.21
CA LYS A 241 -16.40 2.45 -31.16
C LYS A 241 -15.51 3.01 -32.27
N SER A 242 -14.63 2.18 -32.82
CA SER A 242 -13.74 2.55 -33.94
C SER A 242 -14.43 2.49 -35.31
N ILE A 243 -15.63 1.87 -35.40
CA ILE A 243 -16.40 1.69 -36.63
C ILE A 243 -17.49 2.78 -36.80
N LYS A 244 -17.73 3.57 -35.76
CA LYS A 244 -18.66 4.72 -35.76
C LYS A 244 -17.95 6.05 -35.84
#